data_d361bbfddd85fbf780cd8fddf89d9468
#
_entry.id   d361bbfddd85fbf780cd8fddf89d9468
#
_cell.length_a   1.000
_cell.length_b   1.000
_cell.length_c   1.000
_cell.angle_alpha   90.00
_cell.angle_beta   90.00
_cell.angle_gamma   90.00
#
_symmetry.space_group_name_H-M   'P 1'
#
loop_
_entity.id
_entity.type
_entity.pdbx_description
1 polymer ?
#
loop_
_entity_poly.entity_id
_entity_poly.type
_entity_poly.pdbx_seq_one_letter_code
_entity_poly.pdbx_strand_id
1 'polypeptide(L)'
;QEEGITFIGPSSDVISLLGDKIEARAAMEAAGLPTAKGSSEPISEASVASALADDIGYPVIIKAAAGGGGIGMQIVRAADEFESALKLCQSRAKSAFGDSRVFVEKYIQGAQHVEFQVLADGKKAIHFGERFCSIQRRHQKLIEEGPWLTPEKREEIGALVCKGAESVGYKGLATFEFLRDANGDFYFLEVNPRVQVEHTVTELITGHNLVELGIRVAQGESLSLAQEDITWNGHSI
;
A
#
# COMPACT_ATOMS: atom_id res chain seq x y z
N GLN A 1 -14.61 20.53 2.94
CA GLN A 1 -15.74 20.48 3.92
C GLN A 1 -16.24 21.88 4.25
N GLU A 2 -15.34 22.85 4.40
CA GLU A 2 -15.70 24.24 4.72
C GLU A 2 -16.58 24.90 3.64
N GLU A 3 -16.40 24.52 2.38
CA GLU A 3 -17.16 25.07 1.22
C GLU A 3 -18.49 24.32 0.95
N GLY A 4 -18.87 23.33 1.77
CA GLY A 4 -20.08 22.53 1.57
C GLY A 4 -20.03 21.60 0.36
N ILE A 5 -18.86 21.39 -0.23
CA ILE A 5 -18.66 20.46 -1.36
C ILE A 5 -18.32 19.08 -0.82
N THR A 6 -19.01 18.05 -1.33
CA THR A 6 -18.72 16.66 -0.97
C THR A 6 -17.42 16.20 -1.65
N PHE A 7 -16.43 15.84 -0.84
CA PHE A 7 -15.19 15.23 -1.33
C PHE A 7 -15.44 13.72 -1.61
N ILE A 8 -15.06 13.25 -2.79
CA ILE A 8 -15.16 11.84 -3.17
C ILE A 8 -13.88 11.13 -2.72
N GLY A 9 -13.90 10.61 -1.50
CA GLY A 9 -12.75 9.96 -0.88
C GLY A 9 -12.89 9.88 0.65
N PRO A 10 -11.86 9.36 1.35
CA PRO A 10 -11.85 9.25 2.79
C PRO A 10 -11.70 10.62 3.47
N SER A 11 -11.86 10.66 4.80
CA SER A 11 -11.65 11.87 5.59
C SER A 11 -10.19 12.33 5.55
N SER A 12 -9.96 13.61 5.89
CA SER A 12 -8.61 14.20 6.00
C SER A 12 -7.73 13.40 6.97
N ASP A 13 -8.30 12.92 8.07
CA ASP A 13 -7.56 12.17 9.09
C ASP A 13 -7.10 10.83 8.56
N VAL A 14 -7.96 10.12 7.81
CA VAL A 14 -7.61 8.86 7.15
C VAL A 14 -6.57 9.09 6.05
N ILE A 15 -6.68 10.18 5.28
CA ILE A 15 -5.66 10.55 4.28
C ILE A 15 -4.32 10.83 4.95
N SER A 16 -4.31 11.55 6.06
CA SER A 16 -3.09 11.87 6.82
C SER A 16 -2.45 10.59 7.39
N LEU A 17 -3.24 9.74 8.04
CA LEU A 17 -2.79 8.45 8.59
C LEU A 17 -2.17 7.56 7.51
N LEU A 18 -2.86 7.38 6.38
CA LEU A 18 -2.39 6.52 5.30
C LEU A 18 -1.27 7.14 4.46
N GLY A 19 -1.10 8.46 4.53
CA GLY A 19 -0.02 9.21 3.88
C GLY A 19 1.31 9.15 4.61
N ASP A 20 1.32 8.91 5.92
CA ASP A 20 2.53 8.62 6.69
C ASP A 20 2.79 7.10 6.67
N LYS A 21 3.90 6.69 6.07
CA LYS A 21 4.20 5.26 5.85
C LYS A 21 4.37 4.47 7.14
N ILE A 22 4.77 5.12 8.22
CA ILE A 22 4.98 4.47 9.52
C ILE A 22 3.63 4.28 10.21
N GLU A 23 2.81 5.32 10.24
CA GLU A 23 1.47 5.26 10.84
C GLU A 23 0.57 4.30 10.05
N ALA A 24 0.60 4.36 8.71
CA ALA A 24 -0.13 3.44 7.85
C ALA A 24 0.27 1.98 8.11
N ARG A 25 1.59 1.71 8.16
CA ARG A 25 2.10 0.38 8.47
C ARG A 25 1.64 -0.11 9.83
N ALA A 26 1.78 0.70 10.87
CA ALA A 26 1.37 0.33 12.24
C ALA A 26 -0.14 0.04 12.31
N ALA A 27 -0.97 0.85 11.66
CA ALA A 27 -2.41 0.64 11.60
C ALA A 27 -2.77 -0.67 10.86
N MET A 28 -2.13 -0.95 9.74
CA MET A 28 -2.38 -2.17 8.96
C MET A 28 -1.87 -3.42 9.67
N GLU A 29 -0.72 -3.36 10.33
CA GLU A 29 -0.19 -4.45 11.17
C GLU A 29 -1.12 -4.76 12.34
N ALA A 30 -1.65 -3.74 13.01
CA ALA A 30 -2.65 -3.90 14.07
C ALA A 30 -3.96 -4.53 13.56
N ALA A 31 -4.33 -4.28 12.30
CA ALA A 31 -5.46 -4.93 11.64
C ALA A 31 -5.16 -6.38 11.19
N GLY A 32 -3.89 -6.81 11.24
CA GLY A 32 -3.44 -8.17 10.93
C GLY A 32 -2.88 -8.34 9.52
N LEU A 33 -2.60 -7.25 8.78
CA LEU A 33 -1.93 -7.34 7.51
C LEU A 33 -0.45 -7.70 7.73
N PRO A 34 0.12 -8.62 6.95
CA PRO A 34 1.52 -8.97 7.05
C PRO A 34 2.41 -7.80 6.60
N THR A 35 3.42 -7.49 7.38
CA THR A 35 4.39 -6.42 7.09
C THR A 35 5.82 -6.98 7.03
N ALA A 36 6.71 -6.33 6.29
CA ALA A 36 8.11 -6.69 6.29
C ALA A 36 8.74 -6.36 7.67
N LYS A 37 9.69 -7.17 8.15
CA LYS A 37 10.41 -6.85 9.39
C LYS A 37 11.12 -5.49 9.24
N GLY A 38 10.92 -4.58 10.20
CA GLY A 38 11.47 -3.22 10.09
C GLY A 38 11.26 -2.37 11.32
N SER A 39 11.64 -1.09 11.24
CA SER A 39 11.43 -0.14 12.31
C SER A 39 9.95 0.20 12.51
N SER A 40 9.52 0.24 13.76
CA SER A 40 8.18 0.71 14.16
C SER A 40 8.10 2.23 14.27
N GLU A 41 9.24 2.92 14.34
CA GLU A 41 9.36 4.36 14.50
C GLU A 41 10.40 4.95 13.54
N PRO A 42 10.32 6.26 13.27
CA PRO A 42 11.34 6.95 12.49
C PRO A 42 12.68 6.89 13.21
N ILE A 43 13.75 6.67 12.46
CA ILE A 43 15.10 6.60 13.00
C ILE A 43 15.86 7.86 12.62
N SER A 44 16.44 8.55 13.61
CA SER A 44 17.34 9.70 13.42
C SER A 44 18.81 9.35 13.65
N GLU A 45 19.09 8.39 14.55
CA GLU A 45 20.44 8.04 14.97
C GLU A 45 20.99 6.86 14.16
N ALA A 46 22.19 7.06 13.59
CA ALA A 46 22.83 6.06 12.73
C ALA A 46 23.17 4.75 13.50
N SER A 47 23.55 4.85 14.78
CA SER A 47 23.85 3.70 15.61
C SER A 47 22.63 2.80 15.87
N VAL A 48 21.48 3.41 16.13
CA VAL A 48 20.21 2.69 16.35
C VAL A 48 19.76 2.03 15.04
N ALA A 49 19.86 2.78 13.92
CA ALA A 49 19.49 2.27 12.61
C ALA A 49 20.39 1.10 12.17
N SER A 50 21.70 1.17 12.43
CA SER A 50 22.64 0.08 12.12
C SER A 50 22.36 -1.16 12.94
N ALA A 51 22.18 -1.03 14.25
CA ALA A 51 21.84 -2.16 15.12
C ALA A 51 20.54 -2.86 14.71
N LEU A 52 19.52 -2.08 14.31
CA LEU A 52 18.29 -2.65 13.79
C LEU A 52 18.50 -3.36 12.45
N ALA A 53 19.31 -2.79 11.54
CA ALA A 53 19.63 -3.43 10.26
C ALA A 53 20.37 -4.76 10.46
N ASP A 54 21.23 -4.85 11.43
CA ASP A 54 21.93 -6.09 11.81
C ASP A 54 20.95 -7.15 12.36
N ASP A 55 19.97 -6.74 13.17
CA ASP A 55 18.92 -7.62 13.69
C ASP A 55 17.95 -8.11 12.61
N ILE A 56 17.58 -7.23 11.67
CA ILE A 56 16.75 -7.58 10.49
C ILE A 56 17.51 -8.54 9.56
N GLY A 57 18.82 -8.36 9.45
CA GLY A 57 19.68 -9.06 8.50
C GLY A 57 19.65 -8.46 7.10
N TYR A 58 20.84 -8.25 6.52
CA TYR A 58 20.98 -7.70 5.16
C TYR A 58 20.47 -8.66 4.07
N PRO A 59 20.05 -8.16 2.91
CA PRO A 59 19.91 -6.76 2.58
C PRO A 59 18.71 -6.10 3.27
N VAL A 60 18.84 -4.80 3.57
CA VAL A 60 17.77 -3.94 4.07
C VAL A 60 17.52 -2.79 3.11
N ILE A 61 16.39 -2.13 3.24
CA ILE A 61 16.07 -0.89 2.52
C ILE A 61 15.80 0.24 3.52
N ILE A 62 16.43 1.38 3.28
CA ILE A 62 16.16 2.62 4.01
C ILE A 62 15.17 3.42 3.16
N LYS A 63 14.10 3.94 3.76
CA LYS A 63 13.05 4.71 3.08
C LYS A 63 12.77 6.02 3.81
N ALA A 64 12.45 7.07 3.08
CA ALA A 64 11.89 8.29 3.65
C ALA A 64 10.52 8.01 4.27
N ALA A 65 10.23 8.58 5.44
CA ALA A 65 8.94 8.46 6.10
C ALA A 65 7.83 9.19 5.32
N ALA A 66 8.15 10.34 4.75
CA ALA A 66 7.23 11.13 3.93
C ALA A 66 7.48 10.90 2.44
N GLY A 67 6.40 11.05 1.63
CA GLY A 67 6.45 11.00 0.18
C GLY A 67 6.33 9.60 -0.44
N GLY A 68 6.43 9.55 -1.78
CA GLY A 68 6.23 8.33 -2.59
C GLY A 68 7.12 8.31 -3.81
N GLY A 69 6.85 7.38 -4.76
CA GLY A 69 7.54 7.31 -6.05
C GLY A 69 9.01 6.89 -5.98
N GLY A 70 9.44 6.26 -4.89
CA GLY A 70 10.82 5.77 -4.77
C GLY A 70 11.87 6.82 -4.42
N ILE A 71 11.47 8.07 -4.21
CA ILE A 71 12.40 9.14 -3.81
C ILE A 71 12.82 8.94 -2.35
N GLY A 72 14.14 8.99 -2.06
CA GLY A 72 14.66 8.79 -0.70
C GLY A 72 14.68 7.33 -0.25
N MET A 73 14.78 6.39 -1.20
CA MET A 73 15.00 4.97 -0.91
C MET A 73 16.44 4.57 -1.26
N GLN A 74 17.03 3.71 -0.42
CA GLN A 74 18.35 3.14 -0.66
C GLN A 74 18.42 1.71 -0.17
N ILE A 75 18.79 0.79 -1.06
CA ILE A 75 19.06 -0.61 -0.69
C ILE A 75 20.48 -0.68 -0.14
N VAL A 76 20.62 -1.33 1.01
CA VAL A 76 21.89 -1.57 1.70
C VAL A 76 22.13 -3.08 1.77
N ARG A 77 23.24 -3.53 1.22
CA ARG A 77 23.55 -4.96 1.08
C ARG A 77 24.46 -5.48 2.18
N ALA A 78 25.24 -4.59 2.79
CA ALA A 78 26.20 -4.92 3.83
C ALA A 78 26.33 -3.78 4.86
N ALA A 79 26.79 -4.10 6.06
CA ALA A 79 26.85 -3.16 7.18
C ALA A 79 27.77 -1.95 6.93
N ASP A 80 28.86 -2.13 6.21
CA ASP A 80 29.80 -1.07 5.87
C ASP A 80 29.23 0.01 4.93
N GLU A 81 28.17 -0.32 4.17
CA GLU A 81 27.44 0.63 3.31
C GLU A 81 26.41 1.47 4.08
N PHE A 82 25.99 1.03 5.28
CA PHE A 82 24.79 1.51 5.94
C PHE A 82 24.81 2.99 6.29
N GLU A 83 25.87 3.47 6.92
CA GLU A 83 25.97 4.86 7.38
C GLU A 83 25.94 5.87 6.22
N SER A 84 26.63 5.56 5.12
CA SER A 84 26.63 6.40 3.92
C SER A 84 25.25 6.43 3.23
N ALA A 85 24.59 5.28 3.15
CA ALA A 85 23.25 5.16 2.60
C ALA A 85 22.21 5.91 3.44
N LEU A 86 22.30 5.83 4.78
CA LEU A 86 21.43 6.55 5.70
C LEU A 86 21.51 8.05 5.51
N LYS A 87 22.73 8.61 5.53
CA LYS A 87 22.97 10.04 5.31
C LYS A 87 22.43 10.52 3.96
N LEU A 88 22.60 9.72 2.91
CA LEU A 88 22.10 10.02 1.58
C LEU A 88 20.57 10.04 1.54
N CYS A 89 19.90 9.04 2.17
CA CYS A 89 18.46 8.99 2.26
C CYS A 89 17.89 10.18 3.02
N GLN A 90 18.46 10.50 4.20
CA GLN A 90 18.03 11.64 5.02
C GLN A 90 18.17 12.97 4.26
N SER A 91 19.29 13.16 3.55
CA SER A 91 19.50 14.37 2.74
C SER A 91 18.49 14.49 1.61
N ARG A 92 18.22 13.40 0.87
CA ARG A 92 17.23 13.37 -0.21
C ARG A 92 15.82 13.59 0.30
N ALA A 93 15.43 12.95 1.42
CA ALA A 93 14.14 13.11 2.05
C ALA A 93 13.92 14.58 2.48
N LYS A 94 14.92 15.18 3.12
CA LYS A 94 14.88 16.60 3.52
C LYS A 94 14.73 17.53 2.33
N SER A 95 15.47 17.29 1.26
CA SER A 95 15.41 18.12 0.05
C SER A 95 14.08 17.99 -0.71
N ALA A 96 13.53 16.78 -0.80
CA ALA A 96 12.32 16.53 -1.59
C ALA A 96 11.03 16.81 -0.83
N PHE A 97 11.00 16.54 0.48
CA PHE A 97 9.77 16.54 1.29
C PHE A 97 9.83 17.49 2.49
N GLY A 98 10.97 18.13 2.75
CA GLY A 98 11.16 18.96 3.95
C GLY A 98 11.35 18.15 5.25
N ASP A 99 11.29 16.83 5.19
CA ASP A 99 11.35 15.90 6.32
C ASP A 99 12.52 14.92 6.12
N SER A 100 13.43 14.81 7.10
CA SER A 100 14.58 13.91 7.05
C SER A 100 14.34 12.57 7.75
N ARG A 101 13.15 12.34 8.29
CA ARG A 101 12.82 11.07 8.95
C ARG A 101 12.90 9.92 7.95
N VAL A 102 13.52 8.84 8.38
CA VAL A 102 13.65 7.61 7.60
C VAL A 102 13.30 6.40 8.46
N PHE A 103 13.00 5.29 7.82
CA PHE A 103 12.83 4.00 8.48
C PHE A 103 13.57 2.91 7.70
N VAL A 104 13.84 1.79 8.37
CA VAL A 104 14.58 0.65 7.84
C VAL A 104 13.68 -0.58 7.81
N GLU A 105 13.68 -1.28 6.70
CA GLU A 105 12.92 -2.53 6.54
C GLU A 105 13.75 -3.60 5.87
N LYS A 106 13.35 -4.86 6.04
CA LYS A 106 13.88 -5.97 5.23
C LYS A 106 13.62 -5.69 3.75
N TYR A 107 14.68 -5.77 2.95
CA TYR A 107 14.55 -5.72 1.50
C TYR A 107 14.09 -7.08 0.95
N ILE A 108 12.92 -7.12 0.34
CA ILE A 108 12.36 -8.32 -0.28
C ILE A 108 12.93 -8.44 -1.70
N GLN A 109 13.86 -9.36 -1.88
CA GLN A 109 14.56 -9.54 -3.16
C GLN A 109 13.66 -10.24 -4.17
N GLY A 110 13.67 -9.75 -5.42
CA GLY A 110 12.88 -10.34 -6.50
C GLY A 110 11.38 -10.28 -6.28
N ALA A 111 10.93 -9.36 -5.42
CA ALA A 111 9.53 -9.22 -5.08
C ALA A 111 8.67 -8.89 -6.30
N GLN A 112 7.50 -9.50 -6.33
CA GLN A 112 6.42 -9.16 -7.24
C GLN A 112 5.53 -8.10 -6.61
N HIS A 113 5.07 -7.13 -7.41
CA HIS A 113 4.14 -6.10 -6.96
C HIS A 113 2.71 -6.57 -7.28
N VAL A 114 1.92 -6.72 -6.23
CA VAL A 114 0.50 -7.10 -6.30
C VAL A 114 -0.31 -6.10 -5.50
N GLU A 115 -1.45 -5.69 -6.00
CA GLU A 115 -2.30 -4.73 -5.32
C GLU A 115 -3.76 -5.20 -5.30
N PHE A 116 -4.50 -4.79 -4.27
CA PHE A 116 -5.91 -5.14 -4.11
C PHE A 116 -6.79 -3.90 -4.19
N GLN A 117 -7.82 -3.97 -5.05
CA GLN A 117 -8.84 -2.94 -5.16
C GLN A 117 -9.88 -3.10 -4.06
N VAL A 118 -10.15 -2.04 -3.32
CA VAL A 118 -11.13 -2.01 -2.21
C VAL A 118 -12.13 -0.88 -2.42
N LEU A 119 -13.37 -1.11 -2.03
CA LEU A 119 -14.39 -0.09 -1.81
C LEU A 119 -14.93 -0.23 -0.39
N ALA A 120 -15.03 0.87 0.34
CA ALA A 120 -15.54 0.89 1.70
C ALA A 120 -16.52 2.06 1.91
N ASP A 121 -17.49 1.91 2.81
CA ASP A 121 -18.50 2.92 3.13
C ASP A 121 -18.31 3.60 4.50
N GLY A 122 -17.17 3.34 5.14
CA GLY A 122 -16.82 3.81 6.47
C GLY A 122 -17.17 2.82 7.59
N LYS A 123 -17.86 1.72 7.27
CA LYS A 123 -18.25 0.67 8.23
C LYS A 123 -17.89 -0.72 7.71
N LYS A 124 -18.15 -0.96 6.43
CA LYS A 124 -17.87 -2.21 5.73
C LYS A 124 -16.98 -1.95 4.54
N ALA A 125 -16.18 -2.95 4.18
CA ALA A 125 -15.36 -2.94 2.98
C ALA A 125 -15.59 -4.23 2.18
N ILE A 126 -15.44 -4.13 0.86
CA ILE A 126 -15.39 -5.25 -0.07
C ILE A 126 -14.16 -5.10 -0.97
N HIS A 127 -13.57 -6.21 -1.39
CA HIS A 127 -12.49 -6.21 -2.36
C HIS A 127 -12.95 -6.69 -3.73
N PHE A 128 -12.37 -6.12 -4.77
CA PHE A 128 -12.60 -6.50 -6.17
C PHE A 128 -11.47 -7.35 -6.74
N GLY A 129 -10.70 -7.99 -5.86
CA GLY A 129 -9.55 -8.78 -6.22
C GLY A 129 -8.30 -7.95 -6.48
N GLU A 130 -7.30 -8.65 -7.05
CA GLU A 130 -5.96 -8.11 -7.24
C GLU A 130 -5.66 -7.78 -8.69
N ARG A 131 -4.64 -6.93 -8.84
CA ARG A 131 -3.89 -6.68 -10.07
C ARG A 131 -2.42 -7.02 -9.84
N PHE A 132 -1.80 -7.62 -10.84
CA PHE A 132 -0.36 -7.85 -10.90
C PHE A 132 0.30 -6.68 -11.62
N CYS A 133 1.24 -6.00 -10.96
CA CYS A 133 1.82 -4.73 -11.40
C CYS A 133 3.35 -4.73 -11.42
N SER A 134 3.99 -5.90 -11.61
CA SER A 134 5.46 -6.01 -11.50
C SER A 134 6.22 -5.50 -12.72
N ILE A 135 5.54 -5.26 -13.85
CA ILE A 135 6.17 -4.69 -15.05
C ILE A 135 6.24 -3.18 -14.89
N GLN A 136 7.40 -2.72 -14.44
CA GLN A 136 7.60 -1.33 -14.05
C GLN A 136 8.88 -0.75 -14.65
N ARG A 137 8.90 0.57 -14.82
CA ARG A 137 10.11 1.33 -15.15
C ARG A 137 10.30 2.45 -14.13
N ARG A 138 11.41 2.40 -13.37
CA ARG A 138 11.72 3.38 -12.32
C ARG A 138 10.59 3.51 -11.28
N HIS A 139 10.03 2.37 -10.85
CA HIS A 139 8.89 2.27 -9.92
C HIS A 139 7.56 2.82 -10.46
N GLN A 140 7.45 3.07 -11.77
CA GLN A 140 6.21 3.42 -12.43
C GLN A 140 5.64 2.17 -13.11
N LYS A 141 4.41 1.82 -12.78
CA LYS A 141 3.66 0.73 -13.42
C LYS A 141 3.51 1.00 -14.92
N LEU A 142 3.72 0.00 -15.75
CA LEU A 142 3.60 0.07 -17.20
C LEU A 142 2.57 -0.91 -17.74
N ILE A 143 2.45 -2.07 -17.11
CA ILE A 143 1.49 -3.11 -17.48
C ILE A 143 0.93 -3.67 -16.18
N GLU A 144 -0.38 -3.71 -16.12
CA GLU A 144 -1.17 -4.27 -15.03
C GLU A 144 -2.12 -5.32 -15.60
N GLU A 145 -2.27 -6.43 -14.90
CA GLU A 145 -3.14 -7.53 -15.33
C GLU A 145 -3.89 -8.17 -14.15
N GLY A 146 -5.02 -8.80 -14.47
CA GLY A 146 -5.81 -9.54 -13.48
C GLY A 146 -6.88 -10.43 -14.14
N PRO A 147 -7.40 -11.43 -13.43
CA PRO A 147 -6.96 -11.93 -12.13
C PRO A 147 -5.66 -12.74 -12.26
N TRP A 148 -4.83 -12.77 -11.23
CA TRP A 148 -3.51 -13.41 -11.25
C TRP A 148 -3.31 -14.45 -10.15
N LEU A 149 -3.92 -14.26 -8.98
CA LEU A 149 -3.86 -15.19 -7.83
C LEU A 149 -4.85 -16.35 -7.99
N THR A 150 -4.60 -17.44 -7.24
CA THR A 150 -5.62 -18.46 -7.03
C THR A 150 -6.81 -17.88 -6.25
N PRO A 151 -8.03 -18.42 -6.42
CA PRO A 151 -9.20 -17.95 -5.70
C PRO A 151 -9.00 -17.93 -4.17
N GLU A 152 -8.36 -18.96 -3.62
CA GLU A 152 -8.12 -19.09 -2.17
C GLU A 152 -7.19 -17.99 -1.66
N LYS A 153 -6.10 -17.70 -2.40
CA LYS A 153 -5.15 -16.65 -1.99
C LYS A 153 -5.74 -15.25 -2.18
N ARG A 154 -6.57 -15.06 -3.20
CA ARG A 154 -7.33 -13.81 -3.41
C ARG A 154 -8.25 -13.54 -2.23
N GLU A 155 -8.99 -14.54 -1.79
CA GLU A 155 -9.92 -14.40 -0.66
C GLU A 155 -9.16 -14.15 0.65
N GLU A 156 -8.09 -14.90 0.91
CA GLU A 156 -7.26 -14.75 2.11
C GLU A 156 -6.74 -13.32 2.27
N ILE A 157 -6.08 -12.79 1.23
CA ILE A 157 -5.51 -11.43 1.27
C ILE A 157 -6.62 -10.38 1.16
N GLY A 158 -7.65 -10.65 0.35
CA GLY A 158 -8.82 -9.80 0.19
C GLY A 158 -9.54 -9.54 1.52
N ALA A 159 -9.76 -10.57 2.33
CA ALA A 159 -10.35 -10.41 3.66
C ALA A 159 -9.48 -9.55 4.59
N LEU A 160 -8.14 -9.69 4.52
CA LEU A 160 -7.22 -8.87 5.32
C LEU A 160 -7.27 -7.39 4.91
N VAL A 161 -7.31 -7.07 3.62
CA VAL A 161 -7.38 -5.67 3.17
C VAL A 161 -8.72 -5.03 3.52
N CYS A 162 -9.84 -5.78 3.44
CA CYS A 162 -11.14 -5.30 3.90
C CYS A 162 -11.10 -4.96 5.40
N LYS A 163 -10.56 -5.86 6.22
CA LYS A 163 -10.37 -5.62 7.66
C LYS A 163 -9.47 -4.40 7.93
N GLY A 164 -8.40 -4.22 7.15
CA GLY A 164 -7.54 -3.04 7.23
C GLY A 164 -8.29 -1.75 6.92
N ALA A 165 -9.10 -1.73 5.86
CA ALA A 165 -9.92 -0.57 5.49
C ALA A 165 -10.97 -0.24 6.56
N GLU A 166 -11.65 -1.26 7.10
CA GLU A 166 -12.65 -1.12 8.17
C GLU A 166 -12.03 -0.56 9.46
N SER A 167 -10.84 -1.03 9.83
CA SER A 167 -10.14 -0.62 11.08
C SER A 167 -9.86 0.87 11.15
N VAL A 168 -9.69 1.53 10.00
CA VAL A 168 -9.45 2.98 9.91
C VAL A 168 -10.69 3.77 9.49
N GLY A 169 -11.88 3.13 9.40
CA GLY A 169 -13.10 3.77 8.96
C GLY A 169 -13.03 4.32 7.53
N TYR A 170 -12.34 3.61 6.63
CA TYR A 170 -12.11 4.06 5.26
C TYR A 170 -13.44 4.26 4.51
N LYS A 171 -13.53 5.34 3.71
CA LYS A 171 -14.69 5.63 2.86
C LYS A 171 -14.24 5.95 1.44
N GLY A 172 -14.78 5.23 0.45
CA GLY A 172 -14.46 5.37 -0.96
C GLY A 172 -13.59 4.25 -1.51
N LEU A 173 -12.97 4.50 -2.67
CA LEU A 173 -12.05 3.57 -3.34
C LEU A 173 -10.64 3.68 -2.78
N ALA A 174 -10.00 2.53 -2.56
CA ALA A 174 -8.60 2.42 -2.19
C ALA A 174 -7.92 1.30 -2.94
N THR A 175 -6.60 1.39 -3.03
CA THR A 175 -5.76 0.29 -3.49
C THR A 175 -4.72 -0.02 -2.41
N PHE A 176 -4.69 -1.27 -1.97
CA PHE A 176 -3.71 -1.79 -1.01
C PHE A 176 -2.59 -2.47 -1.78
N GLU A 177 -1.39 -1.96 -1.68
CA GLU A 177 -0.22 -2.47 -2.39
C GLU A 177 0.60 -3.41 -1.52
N PHE A 178 1.09 -4.49 -2.14
CA PHE A 178 1.91 -5.51 -1.50
C PHE A 178 3.13 -5.88 -2.33
N LEU A 179 4.17 -6.29 -1.64
CA LEU A 179 5.25 -7.08 -2.21
C LEU A 179 4.99 -8.55 -1.92
N ARG A 180 5.08 -9.39 -2.93
CA ARG A 180 5.01 -10.86 -2.80
C ARG A 180 6.39 -11.44 -3.08
N ASP A 181 6.92 -12.22 -2.14
CA ASP A 181 8.24 -12.86 -2.30
C ASP A 181 8.17 -14.17 -3.12
N ALA A 182 9.32 -14.80 -3.30
CA ALA A 182 9.44 -16.05 -4.04
C ALA A 182 8.76 -17.24 -3.34
N ASN A 183 8.51 -17.18 -2.04
CA ASN A 183 7.80 -18.20 -1.28
C ASN A 183 6.27 -18.04 -1.39
N GLY A 184 5.81 -16.92 -1.90
CA GLY A 184 4.40 -16.58 -2.00
C GLY A 184 3.86 -15.78 -0.83
N ASP A 185 4.73 -15.34 0.09
CA ASP A 185 4.37 -14.51 1.23
C ASP A 185 4.16 -13.05 0.81
N PHE A 186 3.14 -12.44 1.39
CA PHE A 186 2.77 -11.05 1.12
C PHE A 186 3.29 -10.12 2.21
N TYR A 187 3.71 -8.93 1.81
CA TYR A 187 4.16 -7.88 2.71
C TYR A 187 3.52 -6.56 2.30
N PHE A 188 2.73 -5.98 3.18
CA PHE A 188 2.07 -4.69 2.96
C PHE A 188 3.10 -3.60 2.64
N LEU A 189 2.82 -2.81 1.61
CA LEU A 189 3.68 -1.73 1.14
C LEU A 189 3.09 -0.36 1.46
N GLU A 190 1.91 -0.07 0.93
CA GLU A 190 1.19 1.20 1.15
C GLU A 190 -0.29 1.09 0.75
N VAL A 191 -1.07 2.11 1.13
CA VAL A 191 -2.43 2.31 0.63
C VAL A 191 -2.46 3.57 -0.23
N ASN A 192 -3.05 3.46 -1.41
CA ASN A 192 -3.39 4.62 -2.21
C ASN A 192 -4.86 5.00 -1.94
N PRO A 193 -5.14 6.09 -1.19
CA PRO A 193 -6.48 6.46 -0.77
C PRO A 193 -7.24 7.21 -1.87
N ARG A 194 -7.30 6.63 -3.05
CA ARG A 194 -7.88 7.17 -4.27
C ARG A 194 -8.10 6.09 -5.33
N VAL A 195 -8.86 6.43 -6.37
CA VAL A 195 -8.87 5.64 -7.60
C VAL A 195 -7.50 5.71 -8.29
N GLN A 196 -7.08 4.63 -8.92
CA GLN A 196 -5.86 4.55 -9.74
C GLN A 196 -6.20 4.40 -11.23
N VAL A 197 -5.23 4.71 -12.11
CA VAL A 197 -5.43 4.60 -13.57
C VAL A 197 -5.80 3.18 -13.97
N GLU A 198 -5.17 2.20 -13.34
CA GLU A 198 -5.32 0.76 -13.58
C GLU A 198 -6.63 0.14 -13.06
N HIS A 199 -7.54 0.94 -12.47
CA HIS A 199 -8.85 0.46 -12.00
C HIS A 199 -9.67 -0.22 -13.12
N THR A 200 -9.46 0.18 -14.37
CA THR A 200 -10.16 -0.36 -15.54
C THR A 200 -9.91 -1.85 -15.75
N VAL A 201 -8.73 -2.36 -15.39
CA VAL A 201 -8.44 -3.81 -15.41
C VAL A 201 -9.45 -4.55 -14.53
N THR A 202 -9.68 -4.03 -13.31
CA THR A 202 -10.64 -4.62 -12.36
C THR A 202 -12.08 -4.48 -12.86
N GLU A 203 -12.46 -3.35 -13.42
CA GLU A 203 -13.81 -3.15 -13.97
C GLU A 203 -14.13 -4.16 -15.10
N LEU A 204 -13.17 -4.41 -15.98
CA LEU A 204 -13.35 -5.34 -17.10
C LEU A 204 -13.55 -6.78 -16.66
N ILE A 205 -12.86 -7.23 -15.62
CA ILE A 205 -12.95 -8.61 -15.14
C ILE A 205 -14.09 -8.84 -14.15
N THR A 206 -14.56 -7.79 -13.46
CA THR A 206 -15.63 -7.89 -12.46
C THR A 206 -16.99 -7.43 -12.99
N GLY A 207 -17.02 -6.64 -14.06
CA GLY A 207 -18.24 -6.06 -14.61
C GLY A 207 -18.83 -4.91 -13.81
N HIS A 208 -18.12 -4.39 -12.80
CA HIS A 208 -18.57 -3.30 -11.95
C HIS A 208 -17.91 -1.96 -12.32
N ASN A 209 -18.70 -0.88 -12.34
CA ASN A 209 -18.18 0.48 -12.50
C ASN A 209 -17.73 1.03 -11.15
N LEU A 210 -16.43 0.96 -10.86
CA LEU A 210 -15.84 1.37 -9.59
C LEU A 210 -16.01 2.86 -9.33
N VAL A 211 -15.87 3.69 -10.36
CA VAL A 211 -16.03 5.14 -10.23
C VAL A 211 -17.44 5.49 -9.82
N GLU A 212 -18.45 4.89 -10.44
CA GLU A 212 -19.86 5.07 -10.05
C GLU A 212 -20.11 4.65 -8.61
N LEU A 213 -19.62 3.46 -8.20
CA LEU A 213 -19.74 2.97 -6.83
C LEU A 213 -19.09 3.92 -5.82
N GLY A 214 -17.91 4.44 -6.13
CA GLY A 214 -17.23 5.43 -5.29
C GLY A 214 -18.03 6.73 -5.14
N ILE A 215 -18.69 7.21 -6.20
CA ILE A 215 -19.56 8.39 -6.16
C ILE A 215 -20.78 8.12 -5.27
N ARG A 216 -21.46 6.97 -5.41
CA ARG A 216 -22.61 6.58 -4.59
C ARG A 216 -22.25 6.54 -3.10
N VAL A 217 -21.10 5.95 -2.76
CA VAL A 217 -20.59 5.95 -1.37
C VAL A 217 -20.36 7.37 -0.88
N ALA A 218 -19.77 8.26 -1.70
CA ALA A 218 -19.55 9.66 -1.32
C ALA A 218 -20.88 10.40 -1.07
N GLN A 219 -21.94 10.07 -1.81
CA GLN A 219 -23.30 10.59 -1.61
C GLN A 219 -23.97 10.09 -0.31
N GLY A 220 -23.35 9.15 0.39
CA GLY A 220 -23.82 8.63 1.67
C GLY A 220 -24.56 7.29 1.56
N GLU A 221 -24.56 6.66 0.38
CA GLU A 221 -25.10 5.32 0.22
C GLU A 221 -24.20 4.30 0.94
N SER A 222 -24.81 3.32 1.61
CA SER A 222 -24.09 2.14 2.10
C SER A 222 -23.74 1.23 0.93
N LEU A 223 -22.76 0.34 1.13
CA LEU A 223 -22.43 -0.67 0.13
C LEU A 223 -23.67 -1.48 -0.26
N SER A 224 -24.01 -1.43 -1.54
CA SER A 224 -25.13 -2.19 -2.12
C SER A 224 -24.75 -3.60 -2.54
N LEU A 225 -23.46 -3.91 -2.54
CA LEU A 225 -22.88 -5.20 -2.91
C LEU A 225 -22.37 -5.91 -1.66
N ALA A 226 -22.54 -7.23 -1.63
CA ALA A 226 -21.85 -8.11 -0.70
C ALA A 226 -20.58 -8.67 -1.37
N GLN A 227 -19.64 -9.24 -0.59
CA GLN A 227 -18.40 -9.79 -1.15
C GLN A 227 -18.69 -10.96 -2.12
N GLU A 228 -19.70 -11.76 -1.84
CA GLU A 228 -20.15 -12.88 -2.67
C GLU A 228 -20.74 -12.46 -4.03
N ASP A 229 -21.10 -11.20 -4.20
CA ASP A 229 -21.59 -10.67 -5.49
C ASP A 229 -20.44 -10.39 -6.44
N ILE A 230 -19.20 -10.30 -5.93
CA ILE A 230 -18.03 -10.01 -6.75
C ILE A 230 -17.50 -11.29 -7.39
N THR A 231 -17.59 -11.36 -8.69
CA THR A 231 -17.08 -12.48 -9.50
C THR A 231 -16.02 -11.99 -10.49
N TRP A 232 -15.09 -12.85 -10.83
CA TRP A 232 -14.00 -12.54 -11.78
C TRP A 232 -14.16 -13.39 -13.02
N ASN A 233 -14.33 -12.74 -14.17
CA ASN A 233 -14.57 -13.38 -15.45
C ASN A 233 -13.51 -12.94 -16.49
N GLY A 234 -12.87 -13.93 -17.11
CA GLY A 234 -11.85 -13.64 -18.13
C GLY A 234 -10.53 -13.15 -17.55
N HIS A 235 -9.81 -12.39 -18.35
CA HIS A 235 -8.53 -11.78 -18.03
C HIS A 235 -8.43 -10.42 -18.72
N SER A 236 -7.85 -9.43 -18.05
CA SER A 236 -7.63 -8.08 -18.61
C SER A 236 -6.20 -7.63 -18.37
N ILE A 237 -5.67 -6.89 -19.33
CA ILE A 237 -4.35 -6.26 -19.28
C ILE A 237 -4.53 -4.78 -19.60
#